data_d06959e9ca6097e5292d9d00eb8a61c7
#
_entry.id   d06959e9ca6097e5292d9d00eb8a61c7
#
_cell.length_a   1.000
_cell.length_b   1.000
_cell.length_c   1.000
_cell.angle_alpha   90.00
_cell.angle_beta   90.00
_cell.angle_gamma   90.00
#
_symmetry.space_group_name_H-M   'P 1'
#
loop_
_entity.id
_entity.type
_entity.pdbx_description
1 polymer ?
#
loop_
_entity_poly.entity_id
_entity_poly.type
_entity_poly.pdbx_seq_one_letter_code
_entity_poly.pdbx_strand_id
1 'polypeptide(L)'
;MKKALLIGINDYPEGNELTGCIEDINSVKAAIERHGDGSPNFGVKMMPNVQTSGEVMDAIRKLFAGNDDTALFYFSGHGYMNSTGAEIVMPQDIATPGQYYTGIQMSTIMSIVNTSKVRNKIIILDCCHS
;
A
#
# COMPACT_ATOMS: atom_id res chain seq x y z
N MET A 1 -12.94 2.36 -15.64
CA MET A 1 -11.53 2.68 -15.45
C MET A 1 -10.92 1.81 -14.38
N LYS A 2 -9.66 1.46 -14.52
CA LYS A 2 -8.93 0.67 -13.52
C LYS A 2 -7.82 1.53 -12.93
N LYS A 3 -7.75 1.60 -11.61
CA LYS A 3 -6.75 2.40 -10.89
C LYS A 3 -6.00 1.57 -9.89
N ALA A 4 -4.72 1.87 -9.71
CA ALA A 4 -3.88 1.21 -8.73
C ALA A 4 -3.09 2.23 -7.92
N LEU A 5 -2.94 1.94 -6.64
CA LEU A 5 -2.05 2.68 -5.72
C LEU A 5 -0.99 1.70 -5.25
N LEU A 6 0.26 2.00 -5.55
CA LEU A 6 1.41 1.15 -5.20
C LEU A 6 2.29 1.90 -4.20
N ILE A 7 2.45 1.33 -3.02
CA ILE A 7 3.28 1.90 -1.96
C ILE A 7 4.42 0.94 -1.67
N GLY A 8 5.64 1.45 -1.76
CA GLY A 8 6.84 0.69 -1.42
C GLY A 8 7.75 1.53 -0.55
N ILE A 9 8.21 0.97 0.57
CA ILE A 9 9.02 1.70 1.55
C ILE A 9 10.26 0.90 1.89
N ASN A 10 11.43 1.43 1.52
CA ASN A 10 12.74 0.92 1.92
C ASN A 10 13.30 1.73 3.09
N ASP A 11 13.07 3.04 3.11
CA ASP A 11 13.71 3.99 4.00
C ASP A 11 12.99 4.06 5.35
N TYR A 12 13.21 3.03 6.16
CA TYR A 12 12.78 3.02 7.56
C TYR A 12 13.92 3.53 8.45
N PRO A 13 13.62 3.91 9.71
CA PRO A 13 14.67 4.30 10.65
C PRO A 13 15.77 3.25 10.80
N GLU A 14 16.94 3.71 11.20
CA GLU A 14 18.15 2.87 11.31
C GLU A 14 17.88 1.54 12.03
N GLY A 15 18.33 0.46 11.42
CA GLY A 15 18.11 -0.90 11.92
C GLY A 15 16.83 -1.55 11.38
N ASN A 16 16.00 -0.81 10.65
CA ASN A 16 14.74 -1.32 10.10
C ASN A 16 14.65 -1.18 8.58
N GLU A 17 15.72 -0.78 7.91
CA GLU A 17 15.71 -0.55 6.46
C GLU A 17 15.37 -1.82 5.71
N LEU A 18 14.71 -1.65 4.58
CA LEU A 18 14.42 -2.72 3.62
C LEU A 18 15.06 -2.40 2.28
N THR A 19 15.20 -3.37 1.40
CA THR A 19 15.94 -3.21 0.15
C THR A 19 15.15 -3.56 -1.11
N GLY A 20 14.03 -4.25 -1.01
CA GLY A 20 13.32 -4.75 -2.17
C GLY A 20 11.98 -4.08 -2.47
N CYS A 21 11.49 -3.20 -1.59
CA CYS A 21 10.12 -2.71 -1.67
C CYS A 21 9.89 -1.77 -2.85
N ILE A 22 10.87 -0.93 -3.17
CA ILE A 22 10.77 -0.02 -4.33
C ILE A 22 10.82 -0.83 -5.63
N GLU A 23 11.67 -1.85 -5.70
CA GLU A 23 11.71 -2.73 -6.86
C GLU A 23 10.39 -3.48 -7.05
N ASP A 24 9.75 -3.88 -5.94
CA ASP A 24 8.46 -4.55 -5.98
C ASP A 24 7.40 -3.68 -6.64
N ILE A 25 7.28 -2.42 -6.25
CA ILE A 25 6.26 -1.55 -6.84
C ILE A 25 6.56 -1.22 -8.29
N ASN A 26 7.84 -1.10 -8.67
CA ASN A 26 8.21 -0.93 -10.06
C ASN A 26 7.83 -2.14 -10.90
N SER A 27 8.04 -3.34 -10.38
CA SER A 27 7.67 -4.58 -11.07
C SER A 27 6.16 -4.71 -11.23
N VAL A 28 5.39 -4.38 -10.19
CA VAL A 28 3.92 -4.42 -10.26
C VAL A 28 3.42 -3.40 -11.29
N LYS A 29 3.95 -2.19 -11.26
CA LYS A 29 3.58 -1.16 -12.25
C LYS A 29 3.81 -1.67 -13.67
N ALA A 30 5.00 -2.21 -13.95
CA ALA A 30 5.33 -2.72 -15.27
C ALA A 30 4.36 -3.82 -15.72
N ALA A 31 3.89 -4.65 -14.77
CA ALA A 31 2.99 -5.75 -15.06
C ALA A 31 1.56 -5.31 -15.37
N ILE A 32 1.08 -4.22 -14.77
CA ILE A 32 -0.35 -3.87 -14.81
C ILE A 32 -0.68 -2.59 -15.59
N GLU A 33 0.29 -1.74 -15.91
CA GLU A 33 -0.02 -0.45 -16.56
C GLU A 33 -0.44 -0.60 -18.02
N ARG A 34 -0.09 -1.71 -18.66
CA ARG A 34 -0.47 -1.99 -20.05
C ARG A 34 -0.91 -3.44 -20.19
N HIS A 35 -1.80 -3.66 -21.16
CA HIS A 35 -2.13 -5.00 -21.63
C HIS A 35 -0.98 -5.57 -22.46
N GLY A 36 -1.03 -6.88 -22.74
CA GLY A 36 -0.01 -7.55 -23.52
C GLY A 36 0.19 -7.00 -24.93
N ASP A 37 -0.85 -6.35 -25.49
CA ASP A 37 -0.77 -5.69 -26.81
C ASP A 37 -0.24 -4.26 -26.73
N GLY A 38 0.13 -3.78 -25.54
CA GLY A 38 0.66 -2.43 -25.32
C GLY A 38 -0.40 -1.37 -25.04
N SER A 39 -1.69 -1.71 -25.12
CA SER A 39 -2.75 -0.74 -24.82
C SER A 39 -2.82 -0.43 -23.32
N PRO A 40 -3.29 0.77 -22.94
CA PRO A 40 -3.40 1.16 -21.53
C PRO A 40 -4.30 0.22 -20.73
N ASN A 41 -3.89 -0.09 -19.50
CA ASN A 41 -4.66 -0.91 -18.57
C ASN A 41 -4.89 -0.11 -17.27
N PHE A 42 -4.14 -0.36 -16.21
CA PHE A 42 -4.31 0.40 -14.97
C PHE A 42 -3.66 1.78 -15.05
N GLY A 43 -4.38 2.81 -14.54
CA GLY A 43 -3.76 4.07 -14.19
C GLY A 43 -3.07 3.90 -12.83
N VAL A 44 -1.76 4.07 -12.78
CA VAL A 44 -0.96 3.73 -11.60
C VAL A 44 -0.44 4.98 -10.92
N LYS A 45 -0.66 5.07 -9.59
CA LYS A 45 -0.02 6.05 -8.73
C LYS A 45 0.98 5.33 -7.85
N MET A 46 2.24 5.75 -7.90
CA MET A 46 3.29 5.20 -7.05
C MET A 46 3.65 6.17 -5.94
N MET A 47 3.85 5.64 -4.74
CA MET A 47 4.32 6.39 -3.58
C MET A 47 5.53 5.67 -2.97
N PRO A 48 6.73 5.90 -3.55
CA PRO A 48 7.94 5.30 -2.99
C PRO A 48 8.38 6.07 -1.73
N ASN A 49 8.78 5.34 -0.71
CA ASN A 49 9.33 5.89 0.54
C ASN A 49 8.45 6.95 1.20
N VAL A 50 7.13 6.77 1.14
CA VAL A 50 6.21 7.65 1.86
C VAL A 50 6.46 7.52 3.37
N GLN A 51 6.40 8.64 4.10
CA GLN A 51 6.83 8.70 5.49
C GLN A 51 5.70 8.65 6.50
N THR A 52 4.50 9.10 6.12
CA THR A 52 3.43 9.34 7.08
C THR A 52 2.17 8.55 6.76
N SER A 53 1.48 8.11 7.83
CA SER A 53 0.21 7.41 7.70
C SER A 53 -0.88 8.28 7.08
N GLY A 54 -0.87 9.58 7.35
CA GLY A 54 -1.85 10.51 6.80
C GLY A 54 -1.81 10.56 5.27
N GLU A 55 -0.62 10.61 4.70
CA GLU A 55 -0.46 10.61 3.24
C GLU A 55 -1.01 9.33 2.62
N VAL A 56 -0.73 8.19 3.25
CA VAL A 56 -1.20 6.89 2.78
C VAL A 56 -2.72 6.79 2.89
N MET A 57 -3.28 7.20 4.02
CA MET A 57 -4.74 7.14 4.23
C MET A 57 -5.49 8.03 3.24
N ASP A 58 -4.97 9.23 2.95
CA ASP A 58 -5.56 10.11 1.95
C ASP A 58 -5.56 9.46 0.56
N ALA A 59 -4.45 8.83 0.20
CA ALA A 59 -4.31 8.16 -1.09
C ALA A 59 -5.26 6.96 -1.19
N ILE A 60 -5.41 6.19 -0.11
CA ILE A 60 -6.34 5.05 -0.06
C ILE A 60 -7.79 5.54 -0.21
N ARG A 61 -8.16 6.61 0.50
CA ARG A 61 -9.52 7.17 0.39
C ARG A 61 -9.80 7.64 -1.03
N LYS A 62 -8.86 8.31 -1.67
CA LYS A 62 -9.01 8.76 -3.05
C LYS A 62 -9.14 7.59 -4.02
N LEU A 63 -8.36 6.54 -3.81
CA LEU A 63 -8.43 5.35 -4.66
C LEU A 63 -9.83 4.74 -4.66
N PHE A 64 -10.46 4.65 -3.49
CA PHE A 64 -11.75 3.99 -3.32
C PHE A 64 -12.95 4.95 -3.31
N ALA A 65 -12.74 6.25 -3.51
CA ALA A 65 -13.81 7.25 -3.48
C ALA A 65 -14.67 7.28 -4.75
N GLY A 66 -14.13 6.82 -5.88
CA GLY A 66 -14.83 6.86 -7.14
C GLY A 66 -15.72 5.66 -7.37
N ASN A 67 -16.13 5.49 -8.62
CA ASN A 67 -16.91 4.34 -9.07
C ASN A 67 -16.22 3.62 -10.22
N ASP A 68 -14.90 3.51 -10.11
CA ASP A 68 -14.09 2.81 -11.10
C ASP A 68 -14.47 1.33 -11.19
N ASP A 69 -14.12 0.68 -12.29
CA ASP A 69 -14.36 -0.75 -12.47
C ASP A 69 -13.52 -1.58 -11.51
N THR A 70 -12.26 -1.18 -11.32
CA THR A 70 -11.31 -1.91 -10.48
C THR A 70 -10.40 -0.92 -9.77
N ALA A 71 -10.17 -1.14 -8.49
CA ALA A 71 -9.19 -0.43 -7.70
C ALA A 71 -8.28 -1.44 -6.99
N LEU A 72 -6.98 -1.25 -7.16
CA LEU A 72 -5.96 -2.11 -6.57
C LEU A 72 -5.13 -1.29 -5.58
N PHE A 73 -5.02 -1.77 -4.35
CA PHE A 73 -4.05 -1.26 -3.38
C PHE A 73 -2.97 -2.30 -3.14
N TYR A 74 -1.72 -1.93 -3.39
CA TYR A 74 -0.55 -2.78 -3.17
C TYR A 74 0.41 -2.09 -2.21
N PHE A 75 0.86 -2.81 -1.21
CA PHE A 75 1.83 -2.31 -0.23
C PHE A 75 2.99 -3.29 -0.08
N SER A 76 4.21 -2.77 -0.19
CA SER A 76 5.45 -3.50 0.12
C SER A 76 6.24 -2.70 1.15
N GLY A 77 6.41 -3.27 2.34
CA GLY A 77 7.07 -2.62 3.48
C GLY A 77 6.92 -3.44 4.74
N HIS A 78 7.17 -2.81 5.89
CA HIS A 78 6.98 -3.48 7.18
C HIS A 78 5.51 -3.66 7.51
N GLY A 79 5.18 -4.82 8.03
CA GLY A 79 3.89 -5.15 8.59
C GLY A 79 4.05 -5.68 9.99
N TYR A 80 2.98 -5.59 10.76
CA TYR A 80 2.95 -6.05 12.14
C TYR A 80 1.62 -6.77 12.40
N MET A 81 1.70 -7.89 13.08
CA MET A 81 0.52 -8.65 13.49
C MET A 81 0.39 -8.59 15.00
N ASN A 82 -0.76 -8.13 15.48
CA ASN A 82 -1.05 -8.09 16.91
C ASN A 82 -2.38 -8.80 17.19
N SER A 83 -2.84 -8.73 18.46
CA SER A 83 -4.07 -9.40 18.86
C SER A 83 -5.33 -8.84 18.19
N THR A 84 -5.26 -7.63 17.65
CA THR A 84 -6.39 -6.99 16.97
C THR A 84 -6.33 -7.10 15.45
N GLY A 85 -5.29 -7.74 14.91
CA GLY A 85 -5.13 -7.97 13.49
C GLY A 85 -3.83 -7.41 12.92
N ALA A 86 -3.78 -7.27 11.61
CA ALA A 86 -2.60 -6.81 10.89
C ALA A 86 -2.58 -5.29 10.79
N GLU A 87 -1.36 -4.73 10.78
CA GLU A 87 -1.12 -3.31 10.55
C GLU A 87 -0.01 -3.15 9.52
N ILE A 88 -0.10 -2.11 8.70
CA ILE A 88 1.02 -1.69 7.85
C ILE A 88 1.73 -0.52 8.53
N VAL A 89 3.07 -0.52 8.44
CA VAL A 89 3.91 0.36 9.27
C VAL A 89 4.62 1.38 8.40
N MET A 90 4.49 2.66 8.77
CA MET A 90 5.19 3.76 8.10
C MET A 90 6.47 4.09 8.88
N PRO A 91 7.46 4.74 8.24
CA PRO A 91 8.70 5.12 8.94
C PRO A 91 8.48 5.89 10.22
N GLN A 92 7.52 6.82 10.24
CA GLN A 92 7.24 7.62 11.44
C GLN A 92 6.66 6.80 12.60
N ASP A 93 6.17 5.59 12.32
CA ASP A 93 5.55 4.73 13.34
C ASP A 93 6.59 3.94 14.13
N ILE A 94 7.86 4.03 13.75
CA ILE A 94 8.94 3.28 14.39
C ILE A 94 9.70 4.21 15.34
N ALA A 95 9.63 3.94 16.63
CA ALA A 95 10.29 4.74 17.66
C ALA A 95 11.79 4.40 17.76
N THR A 96 12.08 3.09 17.84
CA THR A 96 13.42 2.53 17.93
C THR A 96 13.42 1.23 17.15
N PRO A 97 14.59 0.69 16.79
CA PRO A 97 14.65 -0.59 16.12
C PRO A 97 13.83 -1.66 16.84
N GLY A 98 12.88 -2.27 16.12
CA GLY A 98 12.02 -3.31 16.66
C GLY A 98 10.84 -2.84 17.50
N GLN A 99 10.66 -1.52 17.70
CA GLN A 99 9.55 -0.98 18.47
C GLN A 99 8.70 -0.08 17.60
N TYR A 100 7.41 -0.38 17.52
CA TYR A 100 6.45 0.38 16.73
C TYR A 100 5.52 1.16 17.64
N TYR A 101 5.10 2.34 17.18
CA TYR A 101 3.95 3.01 17.75
C TYR A 101 2.70 2.35 17.21
N THR A 102 1.90 3.09 16.46
CA THR A 102 0.68 2.55 15.87
C THR A 102 0.78 2.64 14.36
N GLY A 103 0.67 1.51 13.68
CA GLY A 103 0.60 1.47 12.23
C GLY A 103 -0.83 1.73 11.74
N ILE A 104 -1.04 1.58 10.43
CA ILE A 104 -2.38 1.64 9.85
C ILE A 104 -2.99 0.25 9.97
N GLN A 105 -4.11 0.15 10.69
CA GLN A 105 -4.78 -1.12 10.88
C GLN A 105 -5.52 -1.56 9.62
N MET A 106 -5.43 -2.84 9.29
CA MET A 106 -6.17 -3.39 8.16
C MET A 106 -7.67 -3.21 8.30
N SER A 107 -8.20 -3.25 9.52
CA SER A 107 -9.62 -3.01 9.77
C SER A 107 -10.05 -1.61 9.29
N THR A 108 -9.19 -0.60 9.45
CA THR A 108 -9.46 0.75 8.97
C THR A 108 -9.49 0.79 7.44
N ILE A 109 -8.52 0.14 6.80
CA ILE A 109 -8.48 0.05 5.33
C ILE A 109 -9.73 -0.69 4.82
N MET A 110 -10.08 -1.80 5.44
CA MET A 110 -11.24 -2.60 5.01
C MET A 110 -12.57 -1.86 5.20
N SER A 111 -12.67 -0.97 6.20
CA SER A 111 -13.85 -0.12 6.34
C SER A 111 -14.04 0.79 5.13
N ILE A 112 -12.95 1.38 4.62
CA ILE A 112 -12.98 2.20 3.42
C ILE A 112 -13.36 1.37 2.21
N VAL A 113 -12.74 0.21 2.06
CA VAL A 113 -12.97 -0.69 0.93
C VAL A 113 -14.42 -1.17 0.91
N ASN A 114 -14.95 -1.59 2.05
CA ASN A 114 -16.30 -2.17 2.13
C ASN A 114 -17.41 -1.14 1.86
N THR A 115 -17.15 0.15 2.08
CA THR A 115 -18.12 1.21 1.77
C THR A 115 -17.95 1.81 0.39
N SER A 116 -16.91 1.42 -0.33
CA SER A 116 -16.61 1.93 -1.67
C SER A 116 -17.59 1.39 -2.71
N LYS A 117 -17.90 2.21 -3.70
CA LYS A 117 -18.73 1.84 -4.84
C LYS A 117 -17.94 1.21 -5.98
N VAL A 118 -16.63 1.11 -5.86
CA VAL A 118 -15.79 0.45 -6.85
C VAL A 118 -16.24 -1.01 -6.99
N ARG A 119 -16.34 -1.48 -8.22
CA ARG A 119 -16.91 -2.80 -8.50
C ARG A 119 -15.97 -3.95 -8.08
N ASN A 120 -14.70 -3.86 -8.45
CA ASN A 120 -13.70 -4.89 -8.14
C ASN A 120 -12.61 -4.26 -7.28
N LYS A 121 -12.42 -4.81 -6.08
CA LYS A 121 -11.50 -4.25 -5.09
C LYS A 121 -10.43 -5.28 -4.77
N ILE A 122 -9.17 -4.92 -4.96
CA ILE A 122 -8.04 -5.83 -4.77
C ILE A 122 -7.08 -5.21 -3.78
N ILE A 123 -6.73 -5.95 -2.74
CA ILE A 123 -5.77 -5.55 -1.71
C ILE A 123 -4.66 -6.60 -1.68
N ILE A 124 -3.43 -6.15 -1.90
CA ILE A 124 -2.26 -7.03 -1.82
C ILE A 124 -1.27 -6.42 -0.83
N LEU A 125 -0.94 -7.18 0.20
CA LEU A 125 0.06 -6.80 1.18
C LEU A 125 1.26 -7.73 1.06
N ASP A 126 2.38 -7.14 0.70
CA ASP A 126 3.66 -7.85 0.64
C ASP A 126 4.51 -7.34 1.81
N CYS A 127 4.15 -7.79 3.01
CA CYS A 127 4.76 -7.30 4.24
C CYS A 127 5.85 -8.25 4.72
N CYS A 128 6.99 -7.65 5.09
CA CYS A 128 8.03 -8.37 5.80
C CYS A 128 7.65 -8.45 7.28
N HIS A 129 7.49 -9.65 7.79
CA HIS A 129 7.31 -9.88 9.22
C HIS A 129 8.67 -10.00 9.85
N SER A 130 9.01 -9.08 10.68
CA SER A 130 10.24 -9.15 11.45
C SER A 130 9.94 -9.07 12.93
#